data_ee8f91efe68111c01e20a34532b010d0
#
_entry.id   ee8f91efe68111c01e20a34532b010d0
#
_cell.length_a   1.000
_cell.length_b   1.000
_cell.length_c   1.000
_cell.angle_alpha   90.00
_cell.angle_beta   90.00
_cell.angle_gamma   90.00
#
_symmetry.space_group_name_H-M   'P 1'
#
loop_
_entity.id
_entity.type
_entity.pdbx_description
1 polymer ?
#
loop_
_entity_poly.entity_id
_entity_poly.type
_entity_poly.pdbx_seq_one_letter_code
_entity_poly.pdbx_strand_id
1 'polypeptide(L)'
;MRRENAGLIGVLLVAGCHPPITIHRQIESNVRGVGCAGAECGDSNRVIAVTYLGVSGLIIEHRRQVLLTAPFFSNPSLSMVRPRLIRLLRSTPRISADTSAIERLLPRSADRATVILVGHGHYDHLMDVPYIARRRATASRIFGGPSVRHMLMGDSTLRANGGQRVVPISIAEAGSARRRGVWYYTLDSAYRFMALVAGHAPTYRALKNSYVFTPGSVDVDLDSLPHTAGEWKLGEPYAYLIDVLSDDGKATVFRIYFQDAPSEPPLGFPPSEVLAEREVDLAVLCGATSSNVPNTPDSLLKVLKPLQVIVAHWEDFFRPQTLPIQPSPGTELEDLRESLRKSLPPLVAWVIPLPQTTFRFRENEREYRNPARAPAASLSADAKM
;
A
#
# COMPACT_ATOMS: atom_id res chain seq x y z
N MET A 1 -52.95 -1.19 31.23
CA MET A 1 -52.11 -2.22 30.61
C MET A 1 -51.97 -1.89 29.13
N ARG A 2 -50.92 -1.19 28.73
CA ARG A 2 -50.55 -0.95 27.33
C ARG A 2 -49.34 -1.83 27.01
N ARG A 3 -49.47 -2.70 26.03
CA ARG A 3 -48.36 -3.53 25.50
C ARG A 3 -47.58 -2.65 24.52
N GLU A 4 -46.32 -2.41 24.84
CA GLU A 4 -45.37 -1.83 23.90
C GLU A 4 -44.84 -2.92 22.98
N ASN A 5 -45.11 -2.79 21.71
CA ASN A 5 -44.52 -3.65 20.65
C ASN A 5 -43.09 -3.16 20.37
N ALA A 6 -42.10 -3.94 20.80
CA ALA A 6 -40.72 -3.78 20.38
C ALA A 6 -40.59 -4.27 18.93
N GLY A 7 -40.55 -3.33 18.01
CA GLY A 7 -40.27 -3.62 16.63
C GLY A 7 -38.79 -4.04 16.44
N LEU A 8 -38.58 -5.30 16.11
CA LEU A 8 -37.26 -5.82 15.67
C LEU A 8 -36.97 -5.24 14.28
N ILE A 9 -36.09 -4.23 14.19
CA ILE A 9 -35.60 -3.73 12.92
C ILE A 9 -34.54 -4.74 12.43
N GLY A 10 -34.95 -5.65 11.59
CA GLY A 10 -34.06 -6.51 10.84
C GLY A 10 -33.31 -5.68 9.79
N VAL A 11 -32.04 -5.39 10.00
CA VAL A 11 -31.16 -4.86 8.98
C VAL A 11 -30.90 -6.00 7.98
N LEU A 12 -31.66 -6.03 6.89
CA LEU A 12 -31.35 -6.84 5.72
C LEU A 12 -30.07 -6.28 5.09
N LEU A 13 -28.95 -6.96 5.31
CA LEU A 13 -27.76 -6.79 4.48
C LEU A 13 -28.10 -7.36 3.10
N VAL A 14 -28.50 -6.49 2.19
CA VAL A 14 -28.53 -6.81 0.76
C VAL A 14 -27.06 -6.94 0.34
N ALA A 15 -26.56 -8.18 0.38
CA ALA A 15 -25.35 -8.53 -0.37
C ALA A 15 -25.73 -8.40 -1.83
N GLY A 16 -25.37 -7.29 -2.47
CA GLY A 16 -25.51 -7.12 -3.90
C GLY A 16 -24.75 -8.26 -4.58
N CYS A 17 -25.48 -9.22 -5.13
CA CYS A 17 -24.95 -10.19 -6.07
C CYS A 17 -24.57 -9.44 -7.33
N HIS A 18 -23.34 -8.89 -7.38
CA HIS A 18 -22.77 -8.50 -8.66
C HIS A 18 -22.44 -9.78 -9.42
N PRO A 19 -22.82 -9.90 -10.70
CA PRO A 19 -22.42 -11.04 -11.50
C PRO A 19 -20.90 -11.13 -11.50
N PRO A 20 -20.30 -12.34 -11.48
CA PRO A 20 -18.86 -12.49 -11.58
C PRO A 20 -18.42 -11.85 -12.89
N ILE A 21 -17.70 -10.75 -12.80
CA ILE A 21 -17.04 -10.16 -13.94
C ILE A 21 -15.97 -11.16 -14.35
N THR A 22 -16.16 -11.83 -15.47
CA THR A 22 -15.13 -12.71 -16.07
C THR A 22 -14.02 -11.81 -16.56
N ILE A 23 -13.04 -11.54 -15.69
CA ILE A 23 -11.93 -10.65 -15.98
C ILE A 23 -10.90 -11.43 -16.78
N HIS A 24 -11.07 -11.45 -18.12
CA HIS A 24 -10.07 -11.95 -19.06
C HIS A 24 -9.18 -10.84 -19.64
N ARG A 25 -9.27 -9.61 -19.15
CA ARG A 25 -8.43 -8.48 -19.61
C ARG A 25 -8.12 -7.56 -18.43
N GLN A 26 -6.89 -7.02 -18.44
CA GLN A 26 -6.47 -5.93 -17.57
C GLN A 26 -7.62 -4.94 -17.37
N ILE A 27 -7.99 -4.71 -16.13
CA ILE A 27 -8.99 -3.69 -15.83
C ILE A 27 -8.38 -2.37 -16.22
N GLU A 28 -8.82 -1.86 -17.34
CA GLU A 28 -8.52 -0.59 -18.00
C GLU A 28 -7.33 0.23 -17.51
N SER A 29 -6.44 0.46 -18.43
CA SER A 29 -5.56 1.63 -18.47
C SER A 29 -6.22 2.72 -19.34
N ASN A 30 -5.96 3.99 -19.05
CA ASN A 30 -6.24 5.04 -20.02
C ASN A 30 -5.29 4.90 -21.24
N VAL A 31 -5.50 5.68 -22.29
CA VAL A 31 -4.90 5.61 -23.65
C VAL A 31 -3.37 5.46 -23.71
N ARG A 32 -2.64 5.66 -22.61
CA ARG A 32 -1.20 5.39 -22.48
C ARG A 32 -0.99 4.44 -21.31
N GLY A 33 -0.47 3.25 -21.56
CA GLY A 33 -0.15 2.27 -20.50
C GLY A 33 0.77 2.86 -19.42
N VAL A 34 0.57 2.40 -18.18
CA VAL A 34 1.48 2.71 -17.07
C VAL A 34 2.80 1.98 -17.29
N GLY A 35 3.91 2.69 -17.11
CA GLY A 35 5.26 2.14 -17.29
C GLY A 35 5.75 2.19 -18.72
N CYS A 36 6.80 1.44 -18.98
CA CYS A 36 7.42 1.22 -20.29
C CYS A 36 7.42 -0.27 -20.66
N ALA A 37 7.56 -0.62 -21.93
CA ALA A 37 7.56 -2.00 -22.40
C ALA A 37 8.75 -2.27 -23.35
N GLY A 38 9.34 -3.47 -23.24
CA GLY A 38 10.41 -3.93 -24.13
C GLY A 38 11.60 -2.97 -24.23
N ALA A 39 12.03 -2.70 -25.45
CA ALA A 39 13.17 -1.81 -25.74
C ALA A 39 12.95 -0.35 -25.29
N GLU A 40 11.69 0.07 -25.12
CA GLU A 40 11.38 1.41 -24.62
C GLU A 40 11.88 1.64 -23.18
N CYS A 41 12.10 0.60 -22.40
CA CYS A 41 12.63 0.72 -21.03
C CYS A 41 14.12 1.09 -21.00
N GLY A 42 14.83 0.92 -22.09
CA GLY A 42 16.28 1.19 -22.15
C GLY A 42 17.12 0.14 -21.41
N ASP A 43 18.22 0.57 -20.78
CA ASP A 43 19.12 -0.31 -20.02
C ASP A 43 18.38 -0.94 -18.83
N SER A 44 18.39 -2.26 -18.76
CA SER A 44 17.75 -3.04 -17.67
C SER A 44 18.26 -2.68 -16.28
N ASN A 45 19.51 -2.22 -16.15
CA ASN A 45 20.08 -1.78 -14.88
C ASN A 45 19.50 -0.43 -14.40
N ARG A 46 18.85 0.31 -15.28
CA ARG A 46 18.23 1.62 -15.02
C ARG A 46 16.71 1.55 -14.98
N VAL A 47 16.17 0.33 -14.84
CA VAL A 47 14.74 0.07 -14.77
C VAL A 47 14.34 -0.12 -13.31
N ILE A 48 13.28 0.57 -12.91
CA ILE A 48 12.57 0.32 -11.66
C ILE A 48 11.40 -0.60 -11.98
N ALA A 49 11.34 -1.79 -11.36
CA ALA A 49 10.20 -2.68 -11.48
C ALA A 49 9.33 -2.58 -10.23
N VAL A 50 8.03 -2.40 -10.42
CA VAL A 50 7.04 -2.39 -9.35
C VAL A 50 6.04 -3.49 -9.63
N THR A 51 6.04 -4.53 -8.78
CA THR A 51 5.12 -5.66 -8.87
C THR A 51 4.04 -5.50 -7.81
N TYR A 52 2.79 -5.47 -8.25
CA TYR A 52 1.63 -5.47 -7.36
C TYR A 52 1.31 -6.90 -6.91
N LEU A 53 1.26 -7.13 -5.60
CA LEU A 53 1.05 -8.46 -5.01
C LEU A 53 -0.38 -8.72 -4.56
N GLY A 54 -1.21 -7.70 -4.54
CA GLY A 54 -2.52 -7.67 -3.91
C GLY A 54 -2.52 -6.88 -2.61
N VAL A 55 -3.70 -6.42 -2.18
CA VAL A 55 -3.89 -5.53 -1.04
C VAL A 55 -2.97 -4.31 -1.17
N SER A 56 -2.12 -4.04 -0.21
CA SER A 56 -1.11 -2.98 -0.28
C SER A 56 0.30 -3.51 -0.56
N GLY A 57 0.42 -4.79 -0.94
CA GLY A 57 1.70 -5.43 -1.19
C GLY A 57 2.32 -5.00 -2.51
N LEU A 58 3.55 -4.47 -2.45
CA LEU A 58 4.38 -4.19 -3.61
C LEU A 58 5.75 -4.82 -3.42
N ILE A 59 6.36 -5.24 -4.54
CA ILE A 59 7.80 -5.42 -4.67
C ILE A 59 8.32 -4.26 -5.51
N ILE A 60 9.23 -3.49 -4.97
CA ILE A 60 9.94 -2.42 -5.70
C ILE A 60 11.37 -2.88 -5.88
N GLU A 61 11.77 -3.11 -7.14
CA GLU A 61 13.10 -3.62 -7.50
C GLU A 61 13.85 -2.58 -8.33
N HIS A 62 15.08 -2.33 -7.95
CA HIS A 62 16.02 -1.51 -8.70
C HIS A 62 17.43 -2.08 -8.53
N ARG A 63 18.12 -2.38 -9.62
CA ARG A 63 19.51 -2.87 -9.62
C ARG A 63 19.74 -4.05 -8.64
N ARG A 64 18.86 -5.02 -8.57
CA ARG A 64 18.90 -6.17 -7.66
C ARG A 64 18.57 -5.83 -6.19
N GLN A 65 18.39 -4.57 -5.81
CA GLN A 65 17.90 -4.19 -4.49
C GLN A 65 16.38 -4.24 -4.47
N VAL A 66 15.82 -4.63 -3.33
CA VAL A 66 14.39 -4.89 -3.20
C VAL A 66 13.85 -4.25 -1.92
N LEU A 67 12.76 -3.51 -2.08
CA LEU A 67 11.93 -3.00 -1.00
C LEU A 67 10.52 -3.59 -1.13
N LEU A 68 9.93 -4.03 -0.03
CA LEU A 68 8.55 -4.49 0.05
C LEU A 68 7.67 -3.45 0.78
N THR A 69 6.43 -3.32 0.35
CA THR A 69 5.37 -2.84 1.22
C THR A 69 4.56 -4.04 1.72
N ALA A 70 3.91 -3.95 2.86
CA ALA A 70 3.23 -5.02 3.59
C ALA A 70 2.50 -6.07 2.72
N PRO A 71 3.14 -7.17 2.30
CA PRO A 71 2.53 -8.16 1.43
C PRO A 71 1.53 -9.03 2.18
N PHE A 72 0.40 -9.36 1.54
CA PHE A 72 -0.66 -10.14 2.13
C PHE A 72 -1.22 -11.18 1.14
N PHE A 73 -1.25 -12.45 1.55
CA PHE A 73 -1.67 -13.58 0.72
C PHE A 73 -2.65 -14.53 1.42
N SER A 74 -2.81 -14.38 2.74
CA SER A 74 -3.56 -15.34 3.58
C SER A 74 -5.06 -15.28 3.35
N ASN A 75 -5.61 -14.15 2.96
CA ASN A 75 -7.00 -13.96 2.52
C ASN A 75 -8.06 -14.72 3.33
N PRO A 76 -8.15 -14.57 4.69
CA PRO A 76 -9.16 -15.25 5.49
C PRO A 76 -10.56 -14.84 5.03
N SER A 77 -11.49 -15.79 4.99
CA SER A 77 -12.84 -15.50 4.52
C SER A 77 -13.53 -14.42 5.37
N LEU A 78 -14.43 -13.67 4.74
CA LEU A 78 -15.19 -12.61 5.41
C LEU A 78 -15.91 -13.10 6.68
N SER A 79 -16.35 -14.37 6.71
CA SER A 79 -16.98 -14.97 7.89
C SER A 79 -16.03 -15.11 9.10
N MET A 80 -14.72 -15.24 8.86
CA MET A 80 -13.70 -15.34 9.90
C MET A 80 -13.34 -13.98 10.51
N VAL A 81 -13.50 -12.89 9.75
CA VAL A 81 -13.06 -11.55 10.16
C VAL A 81 -14.21 -10.62 10.59
N ARG A 82 -15.47 -11.03 10.43
CA ARG A 82 -16.65 -10.21 10.78
C ARG A 82 -16.69 -9.77 12.25
N PRO A 83 -17.16 -8.53 12.52
CA PRO A 83 -17.32 -8.05 13.89
C PRO A 83 -18.39 -8.83 14.69
N ARG A 84 -18.26 -8.73 15.97
CA ARG A 84 -18.97 -9.46 17.04
C ARG A 84 -20.50 -9.47 17.02
N LEU A 85 -21.20 -8.67 16.22
CA LEU A 85 -22.66 -8.51 16.29
C LEU A 85 -23.46 -9.81 16.00
N ILE A 86 -22.83 -10.82 15.38
CA ILE A 86 -23.39 -12.16 15.11
C ILE A 86 -22.88 -13.20 16.12
N ARG A 87 -22.16 -12.78 17.16
CA ARG A 87 -21.36 -13.61 18.05
C ARG A 87 -22.05 -14.07 19.32
N LEU A 88 -23.35 -13.94 19.48
CA LEU A 88 -23.97 -14.39 20.72
C LEU A 88 -23.83 -15.89 20.99
N LEU A 89 -23.36 -16.70 20.03
CA LEU A 89 -23.37 -18.15 20.08
C LEU A 89 -22.10 -18.90 19.66
N ARG A 90 -20.97 -18.22 19.28
CA ARG A 90 -19.74 -18.95 18.88
C ARG A 90 -18.46 -18.21 19.26
N SER A 91 -17.39 -18.98 19.53
CA SER A 91 -16.03 -18.49 19.74
C SER A 91 -15.54 -17.64 18.56
N THR A 92 -14.67 -16.65 18.83
CA THR A 92 -14.02 -15.84 17.78
C THR A 92 -13.19 -16.73 16.87
N PRO A 93 -13.41 -16.73 15.55
CA PRO A 93 -12.56 -17.47 14.65
C PRO A 93 -11.10 -17.02 14.79
N ARG A 94 -10.19 -17.98 14.84
CA ARG A 94 -8.75 -17.70 14.79
C ARG A 94 -8.31 -17.55 13.34
N ILE A 95 -7.42 -16.60 13.11
CA ILE A 95 -6.75 -16.39 11.84
C ILE A 95 -5.25 -16.45 12.04
N SER A 96 -4.53 -16.86 11.03
CA SER A 96 -3.07 -16.92 10.99
C SER A 96 -2.58 -16.84 9.55
N ALA A 97 -1.30 -16.57 9.37
CA ALA A 97 -0.67 -16.58 8.06
C ALA A 97 -0.83 -17.94 7.36
N ASP A 98 -1.32 -17.93 6.11
CA ASP A 98 -1.33 -19.09 5.23
C ASP A 98 0.05 -19.20 4.55
N THR A 99 0.92 -19.97 5.19
CA THR A 99 2.29 -20.15 4.74
C THR A 99 2.38 -20.79 3.35
N SER A 100 1.40 -21.64 3.00
CA SER A 100 1.34 -22.27 1.69
C SER A 100 0.98 -21.27 0.59
N ALA A 101 0.05 -20.36 0.85
CA ALA A 101 -0.29 -19.27 -0.06
C ALA A 101 0.91 -18.33 -0.23
N ILE A 102 1.57 -17.94 0.86
CA ILE A 102 2.77 -17.09 0.84
C ILE A 102 3.88 -17.72 -0.03
N GLU A 103 4.22 -19.00 0.22
CA GLU A 103 5.30 -19.67 -0.52
C GLU A 103 4.97 -19.85 -2.01
N ARG A 104 3.72 -20.00 -2.35
CA ARG A 104 3.26 -20.15 -3.75
C ARG A 104 3.24 -18.83 -4.50
N LEU A 105 2.80 -17.74 -3.84
CA LEU A 105 2.46 -16.48 -4.51
C LEU A 105 3.53 -15.40 -4.38
N LEU A 106 4.35 -15.43 -3.32
CA LEU A 106 5.42 -14.43 -3.13
C LEU A 106 6.58 -14.69 -4.10
N PRO A 107 6.86 -13.80 -5.05
CA PRO A 107 7.98 -13.95 -5.99
C PRO A 107 9.33 -14.15 -5.27
N ARG A 108 10.24 -14.88 -5.91
CA ARG A 108 11.59 -15.14 -5.37
C ARG A 108 12.43 -13.88 -5.19
N SER A 109 12.15 -12.82 -5.94
CA SER A 109 12.84 -11.54 -5.78
C SER A 109 12.67 -10.96 -4.37
N ALA A 110 11.54 -11.23 -3.71
CA ALA A 110 11.29 -10.82 -2.33
C ALA A 110 12.33 -11.36 -1.31
N ASP A 111 13.02 -12.47 -1.62
CA ASP A 111 14.06 -13.03 -0.75
C ASP A 111 15.25 -12.07 -0.58
N ARG A 112 15.42 -11.12 -1.50
CA ARG A 112 16.47 -10.08 -1.46
C ARG A 112 16.05 -8.81 -0.74
N ALA A 113 14.80 -8.73 -0.26
CA ALA A 113 14.31 -7.50 0.35
C ALA A 113 15.09 -7.14 1.62
N THR A 114 15.52 -5.88 1.68
CA THR A 114 16.23 -5.32 2.83
C THR A 114 15.32 -4.48 3.73
N VAL A 115 14.13 -4.12 3.22
CA VAL A 115 13.11 -3.33 3.93
C VAL A 115 11.73 -3.87 3.64
N ILE A 116 10.88 -3.89 4.69
CA ILE A 116 9.43 -4.04 4.60
C ILE A 116 8.79 -2.81 5.25
N LEU A 117 7.99 -2.05 4.49
CA LEU A 117 7.21 -0.92 4.98
C LEU A 117 5.80 -1.37 5.31
N VAL A 118 5.32 -1.05 6.52
CA VAL A 118 3.97 -1.37 6.98
C VAL A 118 3.24 -0.05 7.23
N GLY A 119 2.12 0.18 6.56
CA GLY A 119 1.36 1.41 6.71
C GLY A 119 0.51 1.43 7.96
N HIS A 120 -0.08 0.29 8.37
CA HIS A 120 -0.84 0.18 9.62
C HIS A 120 -0.99 -1.29 10.06
N GLY A 121 -1.53 -1.49 11.26
CA GLY A 121 -1.46 -2.79 11.95
C GLY A 121 -2.61 -3.76 11.71
N HIS A 122 -3.54 -3.50 10.77
CA HIS A 122 -4.62 -4.45 10.48
C HIS A 122 -4.08 -5.79 9.95
N TYR A 123 -4.86 -6.86 10.14
CA TYR A 123 -4.44 -8.23 9.79
C TYR A 123 -4.06 -8.37 8.31
N ASP A 124 -4.76 -7.69 7.41
CA ASP A 124 -4.54 -7.69 5.96
C ASP A 124 -3.31 -6.88 5.51
N HIS A 125 -2.65 -6.19 6.43
CA HIS A 125 -1.40 -5.48 6.21
C HIS A 125 -0.24 -6.02 7.06
N LEU A 126 -0.50 -6.79 8.12
CA LEU A 126 0.56 -7.16 9.06
C LEU A 126 0.68 -8.67 9.32
N MET A 127 -0.40 -9.47 9.18
CA MET A 127 -0.41 -10.86 9.62
C MET A 127 0.62 -11.76 8.92
N ASP A 128 0.89 -11.52 7.63
CA ASP A 128 1.84 -12.33 6.85
C ASP A 128 3.29 -11.89 7.02
N VAL A 129 3.52 -10.64 7.47
CA VAL A 129 4.84 -10.03 7.58
C VAL A 129 5.80 -10.83 8.48
N PRO A 130 5.42 -11.35 9.66
CA PRO A 130 6.31 -12.17 10.48
C PRO A 130 6.86 -13.40 9.76
N TYR A 131 5.99 -14.14 9.06
CA TYR A 131 6.42 -15.31 8.30
C TYR A 131 7.37 -14.91 7.16
N ILE A 132 7.01 -13.90 6.40
CA ILE A 132 7.82 -13.41 5.26
C ILE A 132 9.19 -12.94 5.74
N ALA A 133 9.25 -12.13 6.80
CA ALA A 133 10.49 -11.63 7.35
C ALA A 133 11.39 -12.75 7.94
N ARG A 134 10.78 -13.84 8.40
CA ARG A 134 11.51 -14.97 9.00
C ARG A 134 12.01 -15.98 7.97
N ARG A 135 11.25 -16.20 6.88
CA ARG A 135 11.50 -17.32 5.95
C ARG A 135 11.92 -16.91 4.56
N ARG A 136 11.55 -15.69 4.13
CA ARG A 136 11.77 -15.22 2.78
C ARG A 136 12.68 -13.97 2.79
N ALA A 137 12.23 -12.86 3.25
CA ALA A 137 12.98 -11.60 3.37
C ALA A 137 13.81 -11.55 4.67
N THR A 138 14.71 -12.54 4.88
CA THR A 138 15.40 -12.75 6.17
C THR A 138 16.35 -11.62 6.56
N ALA A 139 16.84 -10.85 5.59
CA ALA A 139 17.71 -9.69 5.81
C ALA A 139 16.91 -8.39 6.05
N SER A 140 15.58 -8.40 5.89
CA SER A 140 14.79 -7.19 5.96
C SER A 140 14.69 -6.61 7.36
N ARG A 141 14.69 -5.27 7.43
CA ARG A 141 14.17 -4.50 8.56
C ARG A 141 12.72 -4.13 8.27
N ILE A 142 11.87 -4.16 9.28
CA ILE A 142 10.45 -3.84 9.19
C ILE A 142 10.23 -2.46 9.79
N PHE A 143 9.61 -1.56 9.06
CA PHE A 143 9.29 -0.20 9.51
C PHE A 143 7.79 -0.01 9.53
N GLY A 144 7.28 0.59 10.61
CA GLY A 144 5.87 0.90 10.80
C GLY A 144 5.66 1.70 12.07
N GLY A 145 4.40 1.90 12.48
CA GLY A 145 4.09 2.60 13.73
C GLY A 145 4.52 1.82 14.99
N PRO A 146 4.54 2.48 16.17
CA PRO A 146 4.80 1.82 17.46
C PRO A 146 3.91 0.59 17.70
N SER A 147 2.61 0.67 17.41
CA SER A 147 1.69 -0.46 17.55
C SER A 147 2.06 -1.65 16.65
N VAL A 148 2.58 -1.39 15.43
CA VAL A 148 3.10 -2.45 14.54
C VAL A 148 4.27 -3.16 15.23
N ARG A 149 5.22 -2.42 15.82
CA ARG A 149 6.32 -3.03 16.57
C ARG A 149 5.79 -3.88 17.72
N HIS A 150 4.93 -3.34 18.57
CA HIS A 150 4.40 -4.04 19.74
C HIS A 150 3.70 -5.36 19.35
N MET A 151 2.91 -5.38 18.29
CA MET A 151 2.28 -6.59 17.79
C MET A 151 3.30 -7.60 17.25
N LEU A 152 4.32 -7.14 16.51
CA LEU A 152 5.35 -8.00 15.94
C LEU A 152 6.30 -8.58 17.01
N MET A 153 6.42 -7.97 18.19
CA MET A 153 7.15 -8.58 19.30
C MET A 153 6.50 -9.87 19.80
N GLY A 154 5.28 -10.17 19.41
CA GLY A 154 4.65 -11.48 19.60
C GLY A 154 5.31 -12.62 18.83
N ASP A 155 6.14 -12.35 17.81
CA ASP A 155 6.96 -13.36 17.12
C ASP A 155 8.32 -13.49 17.80
N SER A 156 8.68 -14.70 18.27
CA SER A 156 9.91 -14.93 19.01
C SER A 156 11.18 -14.65 18.19
N THR A 157 11.13 -14.86 16.87
CA THR A 157 12.28 -14.59 15.98
C THR A 157 12.49 -13.10 15.78
N LEU A 158 11.40 -12.32 15.63
CA LEU A 158 11.47 -10.88 15.51
C LEU A 158 11.81 -10.21 16.86
N ARG A 159 11.39 -10.80 17.99
CA ARG A 159 11.74 -10.34 19.33
C ARG A 159 13.23 -10.59 19.67
N ALA A 160 13.84 -11.59 19.04
CA ALA A 160 15.24 -11.91 19.27
C ALA A 160 16.14 -10.67 19.07
N ASN A 161 17.24 -10.60 19.83
CA ASN A 161 18.18 -9.48 19.85
C ASN A 161 17.51 -8.13 20.13
N GLY A 162 16.50 -8.10 21.02
CA GLY A 162 15.80 -6.87 21.41
C GLY A 162 14.90 -6.29 20.32
N GLY A 163 14.51 -7.10 19.33
CA GLY A 163 13.60 -6.68 18.26
C GLY A 163 14.20 -5.65 17.30
N GLN A 164 15.51 -5.61 17.13
CA GLN A 164 16.23 -4.61 16.33
C GLN A 164 15.81 -4.58 14.84
N ARG A 165 15.25 -5.69 14.35
CA ARG A 165 14.73 -5.75 12.98
C ARG A 165 13.41 -5.01 12.80
N VAL A 166 12.68 -4.72 13.88
CA VAL A 166 11.41 -3.99 13.83
C VAL A 166 11.64 -2.57 14.34
N VAL A 167 11.60 -1.62 13.45
CA VAL A 167 11.93 -0.22 13.68
C VAL A 167 10.63 0.59 13.75
N PRO A 168 10.21 1.04 14.94
CA PRO A 168 9.05 1.89 15.04
C PRO A 168 9.39 3.29 14.50
N ILE A 169 8.46 3.86 13.75
CA ILE A 169 8.49 5.27 13.37
C ILE A 169 7.46 5.98 14.24
N SER A 170 7.89 6.93 15.03
CA SER A 170 6.98 7.73 15.84
C SER A 170 6.23 8.78 15.00
N ILE A 171 5.08 9.25 15.49
CA ILE A 171 4.34 10.35 14.86
C ILE A 171 5.21 11.63 14.78
N ALA A 172 6.15 11.80 15.71
CA ALA A 172 7.08 12.94 15.70
C ALA A 172 8.08 12.88 14.56
N GLU A 173 8.49 11.68 14.14
CA GLU A 173 9.41 11.44 13.02
C GLU A 173 8.68 11.41 11.66
N ALA A 174 7.41 11.05 11.65
CA ALA A 174 6.61 11.05 10.41
C ALA A 174 6.34 12.49 9.94
N GLY A 175 6.35 12.67 8.61
CA GLY A 175 6.01 13.95 7.99
C GLY A 175 4.49 14.18 7.94
N SER A 176 4.11 15.39 7.56
CA SER A 176 2.73 15.79 7.28
C SER A 176 2.73 16.92 6.25
N ALA A 177 1.56 17.33 5.79
CA ALA A 177 1.42 18.46 4.85
C ALA A 177 2.19 19.73 5.25
N ARG A 178 2.42 19.92 6.57
CA ARG A 178 3.04 21.13 7.15
C ARG A 178 4.39 20.90 7.81
N ARG A 179 4.87 19.66 7.87
CA ARG A 179 6.08 19.31 8.59
C ARG A 179 6.84 18.22 7.86
N ARG A 180 8.11 18.48 7.58
CA ARG A 180 9.03 17.49 7.04
C ARG A 180 9.24 16.38 8.07
N GLY A 181 9.18 15.13 7.60
CA GLY A 181 9.53 13.95 8.39
C GLY A 181 10.99 13.56 8.25
N VAL A 182 11.37 12.52 8.97
CA VAL A 182 12.70 11.92 8.91
C VAL A 182 12.80 11.04 7.66
N TRP A 183 13.90 11.16 6.92
CA TRP A 183 14.28 10.24 5.87
C TRP A 183 15.05 9.04 6.45
N TYR A 184 14.51 7.85 6.27
CA TYR A 184 15.21 6.60 6.56
C TYR A 184 15.86 6.08 5.29
N TYR A 185 17.08 5.57 5.39
CA TYR A 185 17.84 5.02 4.27
C TYR A 185 17.96 3.51 4.42
N THR A 186 17.92 2.78 3.30
CA THR A 186 18.34 1.38 3.27
C THR A 186 19.86 1.29 3.47
N LEU A 187 20.33 0.17 4.01
CA LEU A 187 21.77 -0.01 4.30
C LEU A 187 22.64 0.06 3.05
N ASP A 188 22.08 -0.30 1.90
CA ASP A 188 22.72 -0.26 0.59
C ASP A 188 22.57 1.09 -0.12
N SER A 189 21.92 2.06 0.51
CA SER A 189 21.61 3.37 -0.05
C SER A 189 20.86 3.36 -1.39
N ALA A 190 20.18 2.25 -1.72
CA ALA A 190 19.39 2.14 -2.95
C ALA A 190 18.04 2.87 -2.83
N TYR A 191 17.53 2.96 -1.61
CA TYR A 191 16.27 3.64 -1.31
C TYR A 191 16.39 4.52 -0.08
N ARG A 192 15.59 5.56 -0.05
CA ARG A 192 15.18 6.24 1.18
C ARG A 192 13.66 6.37 1.21
N PHE A 193 13.11 6.47 2.41
CA PHE A 193 11.66 6.63 2.57
C PHE A 193 11.35 7.52 3.76
N MET A 194 10.20 8.19 3.69
CA MET A 194 9.64 9.04 4.72
C MET A 194 8.21 8.58 4.99
N ALA A 195 7.90 8.23 6.24
CA ALA A 195 6.53 8.02 6.66
C ALA A 195 5.79 9.36 6.73
N LEU A 196 4.50 9.33 6.37
CA LEU A 196 3.61 10.49 6.41
C LEU A 196 2.43 10.13 7.30
N VAL A 197 2.13 10.96 8.30
CA VAL A 197 0.98 10.75 9.17
C VAL A 197 -0.28 10.67 8.32
N ALA A 198 -0.94 9.53 8.33
CA ALA A 198 -2.13 9.25 7.55
C ALA A 198 -3.34 8.98 8.46
N GLY A 199 -4.46 8.66 7.87
CA GLY A 199 -5.67 8.18 8.52
C GLY A 199 -6.06 6.84 7.91
N HIS A 200 -7.23 6.35 8.29
CA HIS A 200 -7.85 5.18 7.71
C HIS A 200 -9.31 5.50 7.38
N ALA A 201 -9.74 5.17 6.16
CA ALA A 201 -11.12 5.35 5.75
C ALA A 201 -12.07 4.57 6.69
N PRO A 202 -13.27 5.09 7.00
CA PRO A 202 -14.29 4.31 7.66
C PRO A 202 -14.64 3.07 6.85
N THR A 203 -14.67 1.90 7.48
CA THR A 203 -15.07 0.64 6.83
C THR A 203 -16.55 0.67 6.44
N TYR A 204 -17.38 1.30 7.28
CA TYR A 204 -18.80 1.49 7.03
C TYR A 204 -19.22 2.92 7.29
N ARG A 205 -19.97 3.49 6.37
CA ARG A 205 -20.64 4.78 6.51
C ARG A 205 -22.14 4.54 6.70
N ALA A 206 -22.61 4.39 7.96
CA ALA A 206 -24.02 4.28 8.27
C ALA A 206 -24.46 5.48 9.08
N LEU A 207 -25.47 6.24 8.58
CA LEU A 207 -26.30 7.20 9.33
C LEU A 207 -25.53 8.09 10.34
N LYS A 208 -24.51 8.80 9.91
CA LYS A 208 -23.66 9.73 10.71
C LYS A 208 -22.54 9.11 11.55
N ASN A 209 -22.44 7.79 11.70
CA ASN A 209 -21.34 7.16 12.42
C ASN A 209 -20.36 6.48 11.45
N SER A 210 -19.15 7.02 11.41
CA SER A 210 -18.02 6.39 10.71
C SER A 210 -17.40 5.32 11.61
N TYR A 211 -17.36 4.07 11.16
CA TYR A 211 -16.74 2.98 11.89
C TYR A 211 -15.48 2.51 11.17
N VAL A 212 -14.35 2.53 11.87
CA VAL A 212 -13.10 1.90 11.43
C VAL A 212 -13.03 0.50 12.01
N PHE A 213 -12.69 -0.49 11.19
CA PHE A 213 -12.49 -1.85 11.66
C PHE A 213 -11.30 -1.91 12.62
N THR A 214 -11.45 -2.57 13.77
CA THR A 214 -10.42 -2.74 14.82
C THR A 214 -9.58 -1.49 15.12
N PRO A 215 -10.22 -0.37 15.54
CA PRO A 215 -9.51 0.84 15.91
C PRO A 215 -8.66 0.63 17.17
N GLY A 216 -7.85 1.61 17.51
CA GLY A 216 -7.01 1.64 18.71
C GLY A 216 -5.57 1.25 18.44
N SER A 217 -4.76 1.33 19.48
CA SER A 217 -3.31 1.07 19.49
C SER A 217 -2.96 -0.13 20.35
N VAL A 218 -1.71 -0.57 20.22
CA VAL A 218 -1.06 -1.52 21.12
C VAL A 218 0.18 -0.82 21.67
N ASP A 219 0.21 -0.63 22.99
CA ASP A 219 1.19 0.22 23.66
C ASP A 219 2.25 -0.58 24.45
N VAL A 220 2.15 -1.91 24.43
CA VAL A 220 3.08 -2.85 25.08
C VAL A 220 3.37 -4.02 24.17
N ASP A 221 4.59 -4.56 24.28
CA ASP A 221 5.00 -5.74 23.50
C ASP A 221 4.10 -6.95 23.83
N LEU A 222 3.53 -7.55 22.79
CA LEU A 222 2.70 -8.74 22.96
C LEU A 222 3.57 -9.98 23.18
N ASP A 223 3.07 -10.94 23.97
CA ASP A 223 3.74 -12.22 24.22
C ASP A 223 3.56 -13.22 23.08
N SER A 224 2.53 -13.06 22.27
CA SER A 224 2.25 -13.86 21.07
C SER A 224 1.63 -12.98 20.00
N LEU A 225 1.77 -13.40 18.73
CA LEU A 225 1.09 -12.71 17.61
C LEU A 225 -0.44 -12.74 17.82
N PRO A 226 -1.16 -11.69 17.41
CA PRO A 226 -2.62 -11.70 17.42
C PRO A 226 -3.20 -12.89 16.67
N HIS A 227 -4.27 -13.47 17.22
CA HIS A 227 -4.89 -14.70 16.71
C HIS A 227 -6.28 -14.51 16.12
N THR A 228 -6.84 -13.32 16.28
CA THR A 228 -8.16 -12.97 15.72
C THR A 228 -8.05 -11.66 14.97
N ALA A 229 -8.90 -11.44 13.95
CA ALA A 229 -8.88 -10.19 13.20
C ALA A 229 -9.05 -8.94 14.09
N GLY A 230 -9.80 -9.07 15.20
CA GLY A 230 -10.02 -7.96 16.14
C GLY A 230 -8.84 -7.60 17.04
N GLU A 231 -7.82 -8.44 17.12
CA GLU A 231 -6.61 -8.19 17.91
C GLU A 231 -5.54 -7.42 17.10
N TRP A 232 -5.58 -7.51 15.77
CA TRP A 232 -4.75 -6.70 14.90
C TRP A 232 -5.28 -5.26 14.87
N LYS A 233 -4.68 -4.38 15.67
CA LYS A 233 -5.14 -3.00 15.84
C LYS A 233 -4.62 -2.09 14.73
N LEU A 234 -5.39 -1.04 14.42
CA LEU A 234 -5.00 -0.03 13.45
C LEU A 234 -3.63 0.57 13.77
N GLY A 235 -3.40 0.96 15.01
CA GLY A 235 -2.21 1.67 15.43
C GLY A 235 -2.09 3.06 14.81
N GLU A 236 -0.89 3.45 14.46
CA GLU A 236 -0.52 4.70 13.82
C GLU A 236 -0.44 4.49 12.29
N PRO A 237 -1.45 4.94 11.51
CA PRO A 237 -1.44 4.73 10.06
C PRO A 237 -0.49 5.71 9.36
N TYR A 238 0.25 5.19 8.38
CA TYR A 238 1.18 5.94 7.54
C TYR A 238 0.94 5.71 6.05
N ALA A 239 1.14 6.77 5.28
CA ALA A 239 1.51 6.71 3.88
C ALA A 239 3.04 6.87 3.77
N TYR A 240 3.62 6.62 2.61
CA TYR A 240 5.07 6.74 2.43
C TYR A 240 5.42 7.52 1.16
N LEU A 241 6.46 8.37 1.25
CA LEU A 241 7.28 8.73 0.11
C LEU A 241 8.46 7.77 0.07
N ILE A 242 8.70 7.17 -1.10
CA ILE A 242 9.80 6.22 -1.34
C ILE A 242 10.60 6.77 -2.51
N ASP A 243 11.86 7.09 -2.26
CA ASP A 243 12.80 7.54 -3.26
C ASP A 243 13.72 6.39 -3.66
N VAL A 244 13.79 6.10 -4.95
CA VAL A 244 14.84 5.28 -5.55
C VAL A 244 16.03 6.18 -5.80
N LEU A 245 17.20 5.79 -5.34
CA LEU A 245 18.40 6.60 -5.40
C LEU A 245 19.33 6.19 -6.55
N SER A 246 20.14 7.15 -7.01
CA SER A 246 21.23 6.92 -7.96
C SER A 246 22.29 5.94 -7.42
N ASP A 247 23.22 5.49 -8.27
CA ASP A 247 24.29 4.57 -7.88
C ASP A 247 25.13 5.05 -6.70
N ASP A 248 25.37 6.35 -6.64
CA ASP A 248 26.13 6.97 -5.54
C ASP A 248 25.27 7.31 -4.31
N GLY A 249 23.98 6.97 -4.34
CA GLY A 249 23.02 7.21 -3.25
C GLY A 249 22.67 8.68 -3.02
N LYS A 250 23.09 9.61 -3.89
CA LYS A 250 22.97 11.05 -3.64
C LYS A 250 21.74 11.68 -4.29
N ALA A 251 21.37 11.23 -5.48
CA ALA A 251 20.24 11.78 -6.22
C ALA A 251 19.03 10.86 -6.20
N THR A 252 17.83 11.44 -6.16
CA THR A 252 16.58 10.69 -6.33
C THR A 252 16.31 10.56 -7.82
N VAL A 253 16.33 9.33 -8.34
CA VAL A 253 16.07 9.02 -9.75
C VAL A 253 14.62 8.67 -10.04
N PHE A 254 13.84 8.28 -9.00
CA PHE A 254 12.42 8.00 -9.12
C PHE A 254 11.76 8.15 -7.76
N ARG A 255 10.58 8.78 -7.69
CA ARG A 255 9.82 8.97 -6.46
C ARG A 255 8.46 8.31 -6.54
N ILE A 256 8.16 7.46 -5.56
CA ILE A 256 6.89 6.79 -5.40
C ILE A 256 6.17 7.38 -4.18
N TYR A 257 4.91 7.76 -4.36
CA TYR A 257 3.98 7.94 -3.24
C TYR A 257 3.19 6.65 -3.05
N PHE A 258 3.14 6.13 -1.84
CA PHE A 258 2.41 4.92 -1.49
C PHE A 258 1.37 5.22 -0.41
N GLN A 259 0.10 4.92 -0.71
CA GLN A 259 -1.02 5.07 0.21
C GLN A 259 -1.51 3.68 0.64
N ASP A 260 -1.35 3.37 1.92
CA ASP A 260 -1.75 2.08 2.50
C ASP A 260 -3.26 2.01 2.79
N ALA A 261 -3.86 3.15 3.20
CA ALA A 261 -5.29 3.31 3.40
C ALA A 261 -5.75 4.71 2.96
N PRO A 262 -6.98 4.87 2.41
CA PRO A 262 -7.50 6.18 2.09
C PRO A 262 -7.66 7.03 3.35
N SER A 263 -7.29 8.30 3.26
CA SER A 263 -7.24 9.22 4.40
C SER A 263 -7.98 10.51 4.09
N GLU A 264 -8.64 11.09 5.10
CA GLU A 264 -9.22 12.42 4.96
C GLU A 264 -8.12 13.48 4.79
N PRO A 265 -8.25 14.37 3.79
CA PRO A 265 -7.31 15.48 3.62
C PRO A 265 -7.22 16.36 4.87
N PRO A 266 -6.03 16.81 5.29
CA PRO A 266 -4.72 16.65 4.64
C PRO A 266 -3.89 15.47 5.16
N LEU A 267 -4.49 14.46 5.80
CA LEU A 267 -3.77 13.28 6.26
C LEU A 267 -3.18 12.50 5.07
N GLY A 268 -1.97 12.01 5.21
CA GLY A 268 -1.21 11.34 4.16
C GLY A 268 -0.58 12.29 3.14
N PHE A 269 -0.78 13.62 3.27
CA PHE A 269 -0.19 14.58 2.32
C PHE A 269 1.29 14.81 2.63
N PRO A 270 2.18 14.73 1.63
CA PRO A 270 3.57 15.09 1.80
C PRO A 270 3.76 16.58 2.06
N PRO A 271 4.86 16.97 2.74
CA PRO A 271 5.24 18.37 2.88
C PRO A 271 5.47 19.01 1.49
N SER A 272 4.96 20.23 1.28
CA SER A 272 5.13 20.95 0.02
C SER A 272 6.59 21.20 -0.35
N GLU A 273 7.45 21.45 0.62
CA GLU A 273 8.90 21.63 0.44
C GLU A 273 9.56 20.36 -0.12
N VAL A 274 9.14 19.17 0.35
CA VAL A 274 9.67 17.89 -0.13
C VAL A 274 9.20 17.61 -1.57
N LEU A 275 7.97 18.00 -1.90
CA LEU A 275 7.47 17.92 -3.27
C LEU A 275 8.15 18.93 -4.20
N ALA A 276 8.55 20.10 -3.70
CA ALA A 276 9.33 21.09 -4.47
C ALA A 276 10.76 20.61 -4.78
N GLU A 277 11.36 19.80 -3.90
CA GLU A 277 12.67 19.19 -4.17
C GLU A 277 12.59 18.15 -5.29
N ARG A 278 11.55 17.32 -5.30
CA ARG A 278 11.30 16.30 -6.31
C ARG A 278 9.80 15.99 -6.36
N GLU A 279 9.23 16.07 -7.55
CA GLU A 279 7.83 15.69 -7.81
C GLU A 279 7.65 14.15 -7.79
N VAL A 280 6.41 13.67 -7.65
CA VAL A 280 6.07 12.25 -7.61
C VAL A 280 6.00 11.68 -9.03
N ASP A 281 6.76 10.63 -9.32
CA ASP A 281 6.72 9.93 -10.60
C ASP A 281 5.56 8.92 -10.65
N LEU A 282 5.35 8.18 -9.55
CA LEU A 282 4.31 7.17 -9.42
C LEU A 282 3.52 7.38 -8.12
N ALA A 283 2.20 7.49 -8.21
CA ALA A 283 1.33 7.36 -7.05
C ALA A 283 0.68 5.97 -7.03
N VAL A 284 0.82 5.27 -5.90
CA VAL A 284 0.07 4.04 -5.61
C VAL A 284 -1.01 4.39 -4.60
N LEU A 285 -2.28 4.26 -5.01
CA LEU A 285 -3.45 4.66 -4.24
C LEU A 285 -4.21 3.44 -3.75
N CYS A 286 -4.75 3.52 -2.54
CA CYS A 286 -5.64 2.50 -2.01
C CYS A 286 -7.06 2.67 -2.57
N GLY A 287 -7.58 1.64 -3.24
CA GLY A 287 -8.93 1.62 -3.81
C GLY A 287 -10.01 1.23 -2.82
N ALA A 288 -9.70 0.35 -1.87
CA ALA A 288 -10.67 -0.12 -0.88
C ALA A 288 -11.22 1.04 -0.04
N THR A 289 -12.54 1.09 0.09
CA THR A 289 -13.23 2.11 0.90
C THR A 289 -12.94 3.58 0.55
N SER A 290 -12.28 3.85 -0.59
CA SER A 290 -11.94 5.22 -1.01
C SER A 290 -13.18 6.11 -1.17
N SER A 291 -14.31 5.56 -1.60
CA SER A 291 -15.61 6.23 -1.68
C SER A 291 -16.16 6.70 -0.31
N ASN A 292 -15.66 6.13 0.78
CA ASN A 292 -16.04 6.53 2.14
C ASN A 292 -15.34 7.81 2.63
N VAL A 293 -14.34 8.30 1.88
CA VAL A 293 -13.57 9.49 2.23
C VAL A 293 -13.91 10.62 1.26
N PRO A 294 -14.44 11.75 1.74
CA PRO A 294 -14.75 12.90 0.87
C PRO A 294 -13.51 13.43 0.14
N ASN A 295 -13.70 13.84 -1.10
CA ASN A 295 -12.64 14.44 -1.94
C ASN A 295 -11.40 13.53 -2.16
N THR A 296 -11.55 12.23 -2.00
CA THR A 296 -10.52 11.23 -2.30
C THR A 296 -10.85 10.52 -3.62
N PRO A 297 -9.85 10.31 -4.51
CA PRO A 297 -8.44 10.70 -4.42
C PRO A 297 -8.12 12.13 -4.90
N ASP A 298 -9.12 12.93 -5.30
CA ASP A 298 -8.99 14.20 -6.00
C ASP A 298 -8.05 15.19 -5.30
N SER A 299 -8.28 15.45 -4.00
CA SER A 299 -7.45 16.40 -3.23
C SER A 299 -5.98 15.96 -3.17
N LEU A 300 -5.72 14.67 -2.99
CA LEU A 300 -4.38 14.12 -2.94
C LEU A 300 -3.68 14.22 -4.30
N LEU A 301 -4.36 13.86 -5.38
CA LEU A 301 -3.81 13.91 -6.74
C LEU A 301 -3.47 15.34 -7.18
N LYS A 302 -4.26 16.34 -6.77
CA LYS A 302 -3.95 17.77 -6.99
C LYS A 302 -2.65 18.21 -6.33
N VAL A 303 -2.34 17.65 -5.16
CA VAL A 303 -1.09 17.94 -4.42
C VAL A 303 0.09 17.18 -5.02
N LEU A 304 -0.07 15.87 -5.29
CA LEU A 304 1.02 14.99 -5.75
C LEU A 304 1.43 15.27 -7.19
N LYS A 305 0.48 15.59 -8.07
CA LYS A 305 0.68 15.77 -9.51
C LYS A 305 1.53 14.64 -10.13
N PRO A 306 1.15 13.37 -9.93
CA PRO A 306 1.98 12.25 -10.35
C PRO A 306 2.02 12.14 -11.87
N LEU A 307 3.08 11.52 -12.41
CA LEU A 307 3.12 11.16 -13.84
C LEU A 307 2.23 9.96 -14.14
N GLN A 308 2.13 9.05 -13.19
CA GLN A 308 1.43 7.78 -13.36
C GLN A 308 0.77 7.36 -12.04
N VAL A 309 -0.31 6.58 -12.15
CA VAL A 309 -1.08 6.11 -10.99
C VAL A 309 -1.34 4.61 -11.11
N ILE A 310 -1.10 3.89 -10.01
CA ILE A 310 -1.53 2.51 -9.81
C ILE A 310 -2.56 2.50 -8.69
N VAL A 311 -3.69 1.82 -8.87
CA VAL A 311 -4.67 1.59 -7.81
C VAL A 311 -4.46 0.21 -7.22
N ALA A 312 -4.01 0.16 -5.99
CA ALA A 312 -3.84 -1.05 -5.18
C ALA A 312 -5.08 -1.27 -4.29
N HIS A 313 -5.12 -2.39 -3.60
CA HIS A 313 -6.13 -2.73 -2.58
C HIS A 313 -7.58 -2.53 -3.05
N TRP A 314 -7.88 -2.93 -4.25
CA TRP A 314 -9.22 -2.82 -4.83
C TRP A 314 -9.96 -4.15 -4.86
N GLU A 315 -9.19 -5.26 -4.89
CA GLU A 315 -9.68 -6.62 -4.99
C GLU A 315 -10.19 -7.18 -3.66
N ASP A 316 -11.02 -8.20 -3.77
CA ASP A 316 -11.61 -8.92 -2.64
C ASP A 316 -10.55 -9.79 -1.92
N PHE A 317 -10.00 -9.24 -0.86
CA PHE A 317 -8.99 -9.89 -0.02
C PHE A 317 -9.58 -10.84 1.04
N PHE A 318 -10.87 -11.11 0.98
CA PHE A 318 -11.52 -12.19 1.75
C PHE A 318 -11.58 -13.51 0.97
N ARG A 319 -10.93 -13.56 -0.19
CA ARG A 319 -10.90 -14.72 -1.09
C ARG A 319 -9.49 -15.00 -1.53
N PRO A 320 -9.09 -16.30 -1.63
CA PRO A 320 -7.79 -16.66 -2.19
C PRO A 320 -7.55 -16.06 -3.57
N GLN A 321 -6.35 -15.55 -3.82
CA GLN A 321 -5.95 -14.98 -5.13
C GLN A 321 -5.95 -16.04 -6.27
N THR A 322 -6.09 -17.32 -5.95
CA THR A 322 -6.24 -18.41 -6.94
C THR A 322 -7.64 -18.50 -7.53
N LEU A 323 -8.60 -17.80 -6.96
CA LEU A 323 -9.96 -17.68 -7.49
C LEU A 323 -10.05 -16.47 -8.43
N PRO A 324 -11.08 -16.40 -9.30
CA PRO A 324 -11.30 -15.21 -10.12
C PRO A 324 -11.32 -13.93 -9.27
N ILE A 325 -10.50 -12.96 -9.65
CA ILE A 325 -10.38 -11.70 -8.92
C ILE A 325 -11.63 -10.86 -9.16
N GLN A 326 -12.12 -10.25 -8.10
CA GLN A 326 -13.27 -9.36 -8.10
C GLN A 326 -13.04 -8.19 -7.15
N PRO A 327 -13.80 -7.08 -7.25
CA PRO A 327 -13.71 -5.99 -6.31
C PRO A 327 -14.03 -6.41 -4.88
N SER A 328 -13.36 -5.78 -3.90
CA SER A 328 -13.68 -5.95 -2.48
C SER A 328 -15.12 -5.47 -2.20
N PRO A 329 -15.85 -6.15 -1.32
CA PRO A 329 -17.18 -5.70 -0.91
C PRO A 329 -17.16 -4.23 -0.44
N GLY A 330 -18.01 -3.40 -1.06
CA GLY A 330 -18.05 -1.96 -0.78
C GLY A 330 -17.02 -1.12 -1.55
N THR A 331 -16.28 -1.70 -2.49
CA THR A 331 -15.43 -0.97 -3.43
C THR A 331 -16.18 -0.76 -4.74
N GLU A 332 -16.58 0.48 -5.00
CA GLU A 332 -17.27 0.89 -6.23
C GLU A 332 -16.23 1.28 -7.29
N LEU A 333 -15.80 0.30 -8.11
CA LEU A 333 -14.73 0.52 -9.11
C LEU A 333 -15.10 1.58 -10.15
N GLU A 334 -16.38 1.69 -10.53
CA GLU A 334 -16.79 2.67 -11.53
C GLU A 334 -16.69 4.10 -10.98
N ASP A 335 -17.11 4.30 -9.73
CA ASP A 335 -16.96 5.59 -9.04
C ASP A 335 -15.47 5.98 -8.92
N LEU A 336 -14.61 5.01 -8.62
CA LEU A 336 -13.18 5.22 -8.54
C LEU A 336 -12.59 5.60 -9.91
N ARG A 337 -12.98 4.91 -10.98
CA ARG A 337 -12.58 5.22 -12.37
C ARG A 337 -13.03 6.62 -12.77
N GLU A 338 -14.29 6.97 -12.48
CA GLU A 338 -14.82 8.28 -12.78
C GLU A 338 -14.07 9.38 -12.02
N SER A 339 -13.78 9.13 -10.74
CA SER A 339 -12.98 10.04 -9.92
C SER A 339 -11.57 10.23 -10.48
N LEU A 340 -10.88 9.16 -10.90
CA LEU A 340 -9.57 9.26 -11.54
C LEU A 340 -9.63 10.04 -12.86
N ARG A 341 -10.62 9.77 -13.71
CA ARG A 341 -10.79 10.50 -14.98
C ARG A 341 -11.04 12.00 -14.78
N LYS A 342 -11.77 12.38 -13.73
CA LYS A 342 -12.04 13.79 -13.37
C LYS A 342 -10.83 14.49 -12.74
N SER A 343 -10.06 13.74 -11.93
CA SER A 343 -8.99 14.30 -11.10
C SER A 343 -7.65 14.39 -11.82
N LEU A 344 -7.42 13.54 -12.81
CA LEU A 344 -6.14 13.45 -13.52
C LEU A 344 -6.19 14.15 -14.86
N PRO A 345 -5.11 14.88 -15.24
CA PRO A 345 -4.97 15.36 -16.61
C PRO A 345 -5.04 14.20 -17.61
N PRO A 346 -5.59 14.42 -18.83
CA PRO A 346 -5.76 13.33 -19.82
C PRO A 346 -4.49 12.56 -20.20
N LEU A 347 -3.32 13.18 -19.99
CA LEU A 347 -2.01 12.58 -20.32
C LEU A 347 -1.43 11.75 -19.17
N VAL A 348 -2.00 11.80 -17.97
CA VAL A 348 -1.54 11.00 -16.82
C VAL A 348 -2.06 9.57 -16.98
N ALA A 349 -1.14 8.63 -17.09
CA ALA A 349 -1.47 7.22 -17.19
C ALA A 349 -1.90 6.67 -15.84
N TRP A 350 -2.95 5.84 -15.81
CA TRP A 350 -3.39 5.14 -14.61
C TRP A 350 -3.86 3.71 -14.92
N VAL A 351 -3.79 2.84 -13.93
CA VAL A 351 -4.21 1.44 -14.04
C VAL A 351 -4.77 0.92 -12.73
N ILE A 352 -5.75 0.02 -12.84
CA ILE A 352 -6.24 -0.85 -11.77
C ILE A 352 -5.70 -2.26 -12.08
N PRO A 353 -4.57 -2.69 -11.52
CA PRO A 353 -3.91 -3.92 -11.93
C PRO A 353 -4.50 -5.16 -11.27
N LEU A 354 -4.35 -6.31 -11.90
CA LEU A 354 -4.49 -7.59 -11.23
C LEU A 354 -3.27 -7.87 -10.32
N PRO A 355 -3.43 -8.60 -9.20
CA PRO A 355 -2.30 -9.10 -8.44
C PRO A 355 -1.28 -9.82 -9.33
N GLN A 356 -0.01 -9.77 -8.98
CA GLN A 356 1.14 -10.32 -9.72
C GLN A 356 1.47 -9.57 -11.02
N THR A 357 0.88 -8.39 -11.27
CA THR A 357 1.25 -7.54 -12.41
C THR A 357 2.51 -6.73 -12.09
N THR A 358 3.47 -6.77 -13.00
CA THR A 358 4.73 -5.98 -12.90
C THR A 358 4.72 -4.83 -13.91
N PHE A 359 4.99 -3.63 -13.41
CA PHE A 359 5.22 -2.41 -14.19
C PHE A 359 6.70 -2.07 -14.17
N ARG A 360 7.20 -1.55 -15.29
CA ARG A 360 8.60 -1.11 -15.42
C ARG A 360 8.64 0.38 -15.72
N PHE A 361 9.54 1.08 -15.06
CA PHE A 361 9.73 2.52 -15.19
C PHE A 361 11.21 2.80 -15.42
N ARG A 362 11.50 3.90 -16.12
CA ARG A 362 12.88 4.38 -16.28
C ARG A 362 13.29 5.23 -15.09
N GLU A 363 14.57 5.24 -14.79
CA GLU A 363 15.14 6.34 -14.02
C GLU A 363 14.83 7.67 -14.70
N ASN A 364 14.54 8.70 -13.92
CA ASN A 364 14.22 10.05 -14.41
C ASN A 364 13.07 10.09 -15.45
N GLU A 365 12.04 9.28 -15.23
CA GLU A 365 10.86 9.13 -16.12
C GLU A 365 10.24 10.49 -16.51
N ARG A 366 10.25 11.49 -15.59
CA ARG A 366 9.74 12.84 -15.87
C ARG A 366 10.51 13.58 -16.93
N GLU A 367 11.82 13.48 -16.92
CA GLU A 367 12.69 14.13 -17.91
C GLU A 367 12.49 13.49 -19.27
N TYR A 368 12.34 12.18 -19.30
CA TYR A 368 12.06 11.45 -20.53
C TYR A 368 10.71 11.82 -21.15
N ARG A 369 9.65 11.97 -20.33
CA ARG A 369 8.32 12.35 -20.83
C ARG A 369 8.16 13.83 -21.13
N ASN A 370 9.06 14.68 -20.66
CA ASN A 370 9.09 16.12 -20.92
C ASN A 370 10.50 16.57 -21.27
N PRO A 371 10.93 16.34 -22.53
CA PRO A 371 12.30 16.64 -22.98
C PRO A 371 12.67 18.13 -22.84
N ALA A 372 11.70 19.05 -22.74
CA ALA A 372 11.97 20.46 -22.46
C ALA A 372 12.50 20.72 -21.02
N ARG A 373 12.42 19.73 -20.12
CA ARG A 373 12.97 19.76 -18.76
C ARG A 373 14.24 18.93 -18.59
N ALA A 374 14.67 18.22 -19.65
CA ALA A 374 15.93 17.48 -19.62
C ALA A 374 17.09 18.48 -19.46
N PRO A 375 18.03 18.23 -18.52
CA PRO A 375 19.26 19.02 -18.47
C PRO A 375 19.91 18.93 -19.83
N ALA A 376 20.33 20.09 -20.38
CA ALA A 376 21.01 20.13 -21.67
C ALA A 376 22.15 19.10 -21.64
N ALA A 377 22.04 18.07 -22.47
CA ALA A 377 23.12 17.11 -22.64
C ALA A 377 24.39 17.91 -22.95
N SER A 378 25.39 17.78 -22.08
CA SER A 378 26.71 18.33 -22.38
C SER A 378 27.13 17.65 -23.69
N LEU A 379 26.98 18.35 -24.78
CA LEU A 379 27.61 18.01 -26.03
C LEU A 379 29.12 17.97 -25.75
N SER A 380 29.66 16.80 -25.46
CA SER A 380 31.10 16.60 -25.50
C SER A 380 31.54 16.83 -26.93
N ALA A 381 32.14 17.99 -27.12
CA ALA A 381 32.88 18.30 -28.29
C ALA A 381 34.12 17.38 -28.35
N ASP A 382 33.98 16.23 -28.98
CA ASP A 382 35.08 15.41 -29.47
C ASP A 382 34.77 15.02 -30.92
N ALA A 383 34.72 16.05 -31.74
CA ALA A 383 35.03 15.94 -33.18
C ALA A 383 36.38 16.59 -33.40
N LYS A 384 37.45 15.82 -33.27
CA LYS A 384 38.73 16.15 -33.86
C LYS A 384 39.01 15.13 -34.95
N MET A 385 39.11 15.70 -36.16
CA MET A 385 39.72 15.25 -37.39
C MET A 385 40.44 13.90 -37.38
#